data_86c998c1ce88367bff8ec6ebbfca4032
#
_entry.id   86c998c1ce88367bff8ec6ebbfca4032
#
_cell.length_a   1.000
_cell.length_b   1.000
_cell.length_c   1.000
_cell.angle_alpha   90.00
_cell.angle_beta   90.00
_cell.angle_gamma   90.00
#
_symmetry.space_group_name_H-M   'P 1'
#
loop_
_entity.id
_entity.type
_entity.pdbx_description
1 polymer ?
#
loop_
_entity_poly.entity_id
_entity_poly.type
_entity_poly.pdbx_seq_one_letter_code
_entity_poly.pdbx_strand_id
1 'polypeptide(L)' 'MTPAEAAPVEVVLANNDRVTLRVGDVFLKIDGDQTRTDFEVEAMQRAPVPTPEVLWRVPPVLAL' A
#
# COMPACT_ATOMS: atom_id res chain seq x y z
N MET A 1 8.73 -0.32 -23.99
CA MET A 1 9.09 -0.97 -22.71
C MET A 1 9.03 -2.46 -22.87
N THR A 2 10.08 -3.14 -22.48
CA THR A 2 10.09 -4.59 -22.46
C THR A 2 9.54 -5.11 -21.12
N PRO A 3 9.05 -6.36 -21.07
CA PRO A 3 8.61 -6.93 -19.80
C PRO A 3 9.71 -6.96 -18.72
N ALA A 4 10.96 -7.02 -19.12
CA ALA A 4 12.10 -7.02 -18.20
C ALA A 4 12.26 -5.68 -17.45
N GLU A 5 11.69 -4.61 -17.96
CA GLU A 5 11.74 -3.30 -17.33
C GLU A 5 10.64 -3.12 -16.28
N ALA A 6 9.65 -3.98 -16.30
CA ALA A 6 8.62 -3.98 -15.28
C ALA A 6 9.19 -4.51 -13.99
N ALA A 7 8.96 -3.80 -12.89
CA ALA A 7 9.35 -4.27 -11.58
C ALA A 7 8.59 -5.56 -11.24
N PRO A 8 9.27 -6.54 -10.64
CA PRO A 8 8.55 -7.73 -10.16
C PRO A 8 7.57 -7.36 -9.07
N VAL A 9 6.44 -8.05 -9.06
CA VAL A 9 5.44 -7.90 -8.02
C VAL A 9 5.67 -8.95 -6.95
N GLU A 10 5.87 -8.52 -5.72
CA GLU A 10 6.00 -9.39 -4.57
C GLU A 10 4.74 -9.34 -3.72
N VAL A 11 4.28 -10.48 -3.27
CA VAL A 11 3.23 -10.55 -2.24
C VAL A 11 3.93 -10.51 -0.89
N VAL A 12 3.78 -9.39 -0.18
CA VAL A 12 4.40 -9.19 1.14
C VAL A 12 3.53 -9.80 2.23
N LEU A 13 2.22 -9.60 2.11
CA LEU A 13 1.24 -10.11 3.06
C LEU A 13 -0.05 -10.43 2.31
N ALA A 14 -0.66 -11.57 2.61
CA ALA A 14 -1.96 -11.91 2.08
C ALA A 14 -2.80 -12.57 3.17
N ASN A 15 -3.96 -11.98 3.44
CA ASN A 15 -4.98 -12.48 4.34
C ASN A 15 -6.31 -12.56 3.58
N ASN A 16 -7.37 -13.01 4.24
CA ASN A 16 -8.68 -13.17 3.60
C ASN A 16 -9.23 -11.86 3.00
N ASP A 17 -8.91 -10.73 3.61
CA ASP A 17 -9.48 -9.45 3.23
C ASP A 17 -8.44 -8.35 3.00
N ARG A 18 -7.14 -8.68 3.14
CA ARG A 18 -6.06 -7.72 2.94
C ARG A 18 -4.91 -8.34 2.17
N VAL A 19 -4.35 -7.56 1.26
CA VAL A 19 -3.15 -7.92 0.51
C VAL A 19 -2.21 -6.72 0.49
N THR A 20 -0.94 -6.97 0.74
CA THR A 20 0.12 -5.99 0.54
C THR A 20 1.06 -6.50 -0.53
N LEU A 21 1.21 -5.72 -1.58
CA LEU A 21 2.11 -6.01 -2.69
C LEU A 21 3.25 -5.00 -2.68
N ARG A 22 4.40 -5.44 -3.15
CA ARG A 22 5.53 -4.55 -3.42
C ARG A 22 5.81 -4.57 -4.91
N VAL A 23 5.85 -3.37 -5.50
CA VAL A 23 6.21 -3.16 -6.90
C VAL A 23 7.32 -2.12 -6.94
N GLY A 24 8.56 -2.58 -7.14
CA GLY A 24 9.72 -1.70 -7.00
C GLY A 24 9.80 -1.11 -5.60
N ASP A 25 9.77 0.19 -5.49
CA ASP A 25 9.83 0.92 -4.21
C ASP A 25 8.44 1.28 -3.67
N VAL A 26 7.40 0.82 -4.34
CA VAL A 26 6.02 1.17 -3.99
C VAL A 26 5.35 -0.02 -3.30
N PHE A 27 4.69 0.24 -2.18
CA PHE A 27 3.82 -0.72 -1.51
C PHE A 27 2.37 -0.41 -1.86
N LEU A 28 1.67 -1.42 -2.35
CA LEU A 28 0.24 -1.35 -2.63
C LEU A 28 -0.49 -2.15 -1.58
N LYS A 29 -1.30 -1.47 -0.78
CA LYS A 29 -2.14 -2.10 0.25
C LYS A 29 -3.57 -2.14 -0.26
N ILE A 30 -4.10 -3.33 -0.38
CA ILE A 30 -5.48 -3.56 -0.84
C ILE A 30 -6.24 -4.12 0.33
N ASP A 31 -7.23 -3.38 0.82
CA ASP A 31 -8.02 -3.75 1.99
C ASP A 31 -9.51 -3.68 1.66
N GLY A 32 -10.20 -4.77 1.91
CA GLY A 32 -11.66 -4.81 1.75
C GLY A 32 -12.40 -3.95 2.79
N ASP A 33 -11.73 -3.61 3.89
CA ASP A 33 -12.27 -2.73 4.92
C ASP A 33 -11.59 -1.36 4.87
N GLN A 34 -12.22 -0.40 4.21
CA GLN A 34 -11.67 0.95 4.04
C GLN A 34 -11.66 1.74 5.35
N THR A 35 -12.41 1.34 6.34
CA THR A 35 -12.32 1.94 7.68
C THR A 35 -10.94 1.73 8.28
N ARG A 36 -10.36 0.54 8.11
CA ARG A 36 -8.98 0.29 8.55
C ARG A 36 -7.98 1.17 7.79
N THR A 37 -8.17 1.33 6.49
CA THR A 37 -7.32 2.20 5.68
C THR A 37 -7.42 3.65 6.12
N ASP A 38 -8.61 4.11 6.46
CA ASP A 38 -8.81 5.46 6.99
C ASP A 38 -8.03 5.68 8.28
N PHE A 39 -8.11 4.73 9.22
CA PHE A 39 -7.34 4.79 10.46
C PHE A 39 -5.84 4.77 10.22
N GLU A 40 -5.39 3.94 9.29
CA GLU A 40 -3.97 3.82 8.96
C GLU A 40 -3.42 5.12 8.39
N VAL A 41 -4.12 5.72 7.43
CA VAL A 41 -3.72 7.00 6.83
C VAL A 41 -3.69 8.10 7.88
N GLU A 42 -4.72 8.17 8.72
CA GLU A 42 -4.77 9.16 9.79
C GLU A 42 -3.64 8.97 10.81
N ALA A 43 -3.36 7.73 11.19
CA ALA A 43 -2.27 7.43 12.11
C ALA A 43 -0.91 7.83 11.54
N MET A 44 -0.68 7.61 10.26
CA MET A 44 0.55 8.04 9.59
C MET A 44 0.70 9.56 9.58
N GLN A 45 -0.40 10.28 9.36
CA GLN A 45 -0.38 11.75 9.37
C GLN A 45 -0.08 12.33 10.74
N ARG A 46 -0.44 11.60 11.81
CA ARG A 46 -0.24 12.04 13.20
C ARG A 46 1.01 11.48 13.85
N ALA A 47 1.68 10.56 13.19
CA ALA A 47 2.85 9.90 13.77
C ALA A 47 3.96 10.91 14.05
N PRO A 48 4.58 10.84 15.24
CA PRO A 48 5.69 11.75 15.60
C PRO A 48 7.01 11.35 14.94
N VAL A 49 7.03 10.23 14.25
CA VAL A 49 8.21 9.70 13.56
C VAL A 49 7.97 9.68 12.05
N PRO A 50 9.04 9.70 11.23
CA PRO A 50 8.88 9.59 9.78
C PRO A 50 8.12 8.33 9.41
N THR A 51 7.14 8.47 8.55
CA THR A 51 6.35 7.37 7.99
C THR A 51 6.39 7.43 6.47
N PRO A 52 6.08 6.32 5.77
CA PRO A 52 5.98 6.35 4.33
C PRO A 52 4.97 7.40 3.87
N GLU A 53 5.30 8.11 2.81
CA GLU A 53 4.40 9.06 2.20
C GLU A 53 3.29 8.32 1.46
N VAL A 54 2.06 8.79 1.61
CA VAL A 54 0.95 8.30 0.79
C VAL A 54 1.10 8.86 -0.60
N LEU A 55 1.39 7.99 -1.57
CA LEU A 55 1.55 8.39 -2.96
C LEU A 55 0.20 8.69 -3.59
N TRP A 56 -0.74 7.79 -3.40
CA TRP A 56 -2.12 7.97 -3.84
C TRP A 56 -3.02 6.95 -3.15
N ARG A 57 -4.31 7.24 -3.16
CA ARG A 57 -5.33 6.32 -2.67
C ARG A 57 -6.51 6.30 -3.64
N VAL A 58 -6.77 5.13 -4.20
CA VAL A 58 -7.97 4.85 -4.99
C VAL A 58 -8.59 3.59 -4.40
N PRO A 59 -9.58 3.71 -3.51
CA PRO A 59 -10.13 2.54 -2.82
C PRO A 59 -10.52 1.42 -3.79
N PRO A 60 -10.19 0.16 -3.46
CA PRO A 60 -9.64 -0.33 -2.18
C PRO A 60 -8.12 -0.29 -2.06
N VAL A 61 -7.41 0.45 -2.91
CA VAL A 61 -5.95 0.46 -3.00
C VAL A 61 -5.36 1.72 -2.36
N LEU A 62 -4.34 1.52 -1.54
CA LEU A 62 -3.50 2.56 -0.98
C LEU A 62 -2.06 2.32 -1.43
N ALA A 63 -1.43 3.31 -2.07
CA ALA A 63 -0.03 3.25 -2.48
C ALA A 63 0.85 4.07 -1.54
N LEU A 64 1.91 3.46 -1.08
CA LEU A 64 2.88 4.04 -0.15
C LEU A 64 4.30 4.05 -0.73
#